data_21addbd0c413a98308ad4269466ef1b1
#
_entry.id   21addbd0c413a98308ad4269466ef1b1
#
_cell.length_a   1.000
_cell.length_b   1.000
_cell.length_c   1.000
_cell.angle_alpha   90.00
_cell.angle_beta   90.00
_cell.angle_gamma   90.00
#
_symmetry.space_group_name_H-M   'P 1'
#
loop_
_entity.id
_entity.type
_entity.pdbx_description
1 polymer ?
#
loop_
_entity_poly.entity_id
_entity_poly.type
_entity_poly.pdbx_seq_one_letter_code
_entity_poly.pdbx_strand_id
1 'polypeptide(L)'
;MPTRRKVNSVRVVLLVVVFILIIAGLGSIFVVKTGLSSTGNGDKEVVFTIENNESFDSVLEKLKKENLISNASVAKLYGKATHNTNFVAGTFELDNGMSVKDILSTIQDSTKLKKDALVLKIPEGKWAKEIAAEISNLYDGK
;
A
#
# COMPACT_ATOMS: atom_id res chain seq x y z
N MET A 1 47.27 -43.64 1.70
CA MET A 1 47.39 -42.33 0.99
C MET A 1 46.00 -41.80 0.78
N PRO A 2 45.62 -40.67 1.34
CA PRO A 2 44.30 -40.11 1.07
C PRO A 2 44.26 -39.59 -0.37
N THR A 3 43.41 -40.19 -1.20
CA THR A 3 43.15 -39.71 -2.54
C THR A 3 42.48 -38.35 -2.43
N ARG A 4 43.21 -37.28 -2.68
CA ARG A 4 42.65 -35.94 -2.87
C ARG A 4 41.77 -35.98 -4.10
N ARG A 5 40.44 -36.12 -3.92
CA ARG A 5 39.46 -35.87 -4.98
C ARG A 5 39.68 -34.44 -5.43
N LYS A 6 40.21 -34.23 -6.64
CA LYS A 6 40.17 -32.94 -7.34
C LYS A 6 38.71 -32.59 -7.52
N VAL A 7 38.18 -31.80 -6.60
CA VAL A 7 36.86 -31.20 -6.78
C VAL A 7 37.00 -30.26 -7.97
N ASN A 8 36.34 -30.59 -9.07
CA ASN A 8 36.39 -29.74 -10.27
C ASN A 8 35.95 -28.33 -9.86
N SER A 9 36.85 -27.37 -10.00
CA SER A 9 36.59 -25.95 -9.66
C SER A 9 35.29 -25.45 -10.26
N VAL A 10 34.95 -25.92 -11.46
CA VAL A 10 33.69 -25.61 -12.13
C VAL A 10 32.46 -26.08 -11.35
N ARG A 11 32.51 -27.28 -10.73
CA ARG A 11 31.39 -27.80 -9.92
C ARG A 11 31.21 -27.00 -8.65
N VAL A 12 32.30 -26.58 -8.01
CA VAL A 12 32.24 -25.74 -6.81
C VAL A 12 31.66 -24.37 -7.14
N VAL A 13 32.12 -23.75 -8.21
CA VAL A 13 31.58 -22.45 -8.67
C VAL A 13 30.10 -22.58 -8.99
N LEU A 14 29.68 -23.63 -9.66
CA LEU A 14 28.29 -23.87 -10.02
C LEU A 14 27.40 -24.06 -8.78
N LEU A 15 27.88 -24.81 -7.77
CA LEU A 15 27.17 -24.98 -6.50
C LEU A 15 27.06 -23.66 -5.72
N VAL A 16 28.11 -22.84 -5.71
CA VAL A 16 28.07 -21.50 -5.06
C VAL A 16 27.07 -20.58 -5.76
N VAL A 17 27.05 -20.57 -7.10
CA VAL A 17 26.09 -19.76 -7.87
C VAL A 17 24.66 -20.22 -7.58
N VAL A 18 24.38 -21.52 -7.60
CA VAL A 18 23.06 -22.07 -7.26
C VAL A 18 22.65 -21.71 -5.84
N PHE A 19 23.58 -21.81 -4.88
CA PHE A 19 23.33 -21.45 -3.47
C PHE A 19 22.99 -19.95 -3.31
N ILE A 20 23.71 -19.07 -4.00
CA ILE A 20 23.40 -17.62 -4.04
C ILE A 20 22.01 -17.37 -4.64
N LEU A 21 21.66 -18.05 -5.72
CA LEU A 21 20.34 -17.91 -6.36
C LEU A 21 19.21 -18.39 -5.42
N ILE A 22 19.43 -19.46 -4.66
CA ILE A 22 18.46 -19.97 -3.68
C ILE A 22 18.27 -18.95 -2.55
N ILE A 23 19.35 -18.39 -2.00
CA ILE A 23 19.27 -17.37 -0.93
C ILE A 23 18.58 -16.12 -1.43
N ALA A 24 18.91 -15.65 -2.63
CA ALA A 24 18.26 -14.50 -3.26
C ALA A 24 16.75 -14.75 -3.49
N GLY A 25 16.38 -15.93 -3.95
CA GLY A 25 14.98 -16.34 -4.14
C GLY A 25 14.19 -16.38 -2.83
N LEU A 26 14.74 -17.02 -1.80
CA LEU A 26 14.10 -17.10 -0.47
C LEU A 26 13.98 -15.72 0.20
N GLY A 27 15.02 -14.89 0.08
CA GLY A 27 15.00 -13.51 0.58
C GLY A 27 13.93 -12.66 -0.10
N SER A 28 13.75 -12.80 -1.41
CA SER A 28 12.72 -12.09 -2.17
C SER A 28 11.31 -12.46 -1.71
N ILE A 29 11.04 -13.75 -1.45
CA ILE A 29 9.74 -14.23 -0.96
C ILE A 29 9.45 -13.65 0.43
N PHE A 30 10.44 -13.57 1.30
CA PHE A 30 10.29 -13.02 2.63
C PHE A 30 9.96 -11.53 2.60
N VAL A 31 10.67 -10.74 1.79
CA VAL A 31 10.43 -9.30 1.63
C VAL A 31 9.03 -9.02 1.06
N VAL A 32 8.59 -9.82 0.08
CA VAL A 32 7.25 -9.67 -0.49
C VAL A 32 6.17 -9.99 0.54
N LYS A 33 6.32 -11.09 1.30
CA LYS A 33 5.35 -11.45 2.34
C LYS A 33 5.22 -10.38 3.42
N THR A 34 6.33 -9.87 3.95
CA THR A 34 6.31 -8.82 4.98
C THR A 34 5.83 -7.48 4.43
N GLY A 35 6.21 -7.14 3.22
CA GLY A 35 5.80 -5.88 2.58
C GLY A 35 4.33 -5.83 2.14
N LEU A 36 3.67 -6.97 1.99
CA LEU A 36 2.25 -7.09 1.65
C LEU A 36 1.34 -7.35 2.87
N SER A 37 1.93 -7.64 4.03
CA SER A 37 1.18 -7.86 5.27
C SER A 37 0.60 -6.56 5.80
N SER A 38 -0.42 -6.69 6.67
CA SER A 38 -0.96 -5.57 7.44
C SER A 38 0.12 -4.87 8.26
N THR A 39 -0.06 -3.58 8.51
CA THR A 39 0.86 -2.78 9.35
C THR A 39 0.49 -2.81 10.84
N GLY A 40 -0.71 -3.26 11.16
CA GLY A 40 -1.25 -3.32 12.53
C GLY A 40 -2.31 -4.40 12.70
N ASN A 41 -3.08 -4.29 13.75
CA ASN A 41 -4.11 -5.27 14.16
C ASN A 41 -5.55 -4.84 13.84
N GLY A 42 -5.76 -3.80 13.04
CA GLY A 42 -7.08 -3.27 12.71
C GLY A 42 -7.66 -2.33 13.79
N ASP A 43 -6.84 -1.84 14.69
CA ASP A 43 -7.21 -0.92 15.77
C ASP A 43 -7.23 0.56 15.36
N LYS A 44 -6.72 0.87 14.17
CA LYS A 44 -6.70 2.21 13.62
C LYS A 44 -7.44 2.25 12.28
N GLU A 45 -8.65 2.81 12.30
CA GLU A 45 -9.39 3.16 11.09
C GLU A 45 -8.97 4.52 10.55
N VAL A 46 -8.81 4.61 9.24
CA VAL A 46 -8.40 5.82 8.53
C VAL A 46 -9.37 6.11 7.40
N VAL A 47 -9.89 7.32 7.36
CA VAL A 47 -10.67 7.82 6.22
C VAL A 47 -9.70 8.27 5.13
N PHE A 48 -9.61 7.50 4.06
CA PHE A 48 -8.67 7.70 2.98
C PHE A 48 -9.37 8.25 1.74
N THR A 49 -8.93 9.40 1.25
CA THR A 49 -9.52 10.04 0.08
C THR A 49 -8.56 10.00 -1.11
N ILE A 50 -9.06 9.54 -2.24
CA ILE A 50 -8.38 9.53 -3.54
C ILE A 50 -9.02 10.61 -4.42
N GLU A 51 -8.20 11.54 -4.89
CA GLU A 51 -8.65 12.62 -5.76
C GLU A 51 -8.77 12.17 -7.23
N ASN A 52 -9.55 12.90 -8.01
CA ASN A 52 -9.64 12.66 -9.46
C ASN A 52 -8.26 12.90 -10.09
N ASN A 53 -7.87 12.01 -11.01
CA ASN A 53 -6.60 12.06 -11.73
C ASN A 53 -5.34 11.90 -10.86
N GLU A 54 -5.47 11.41 -9.64
CA GLU A 54 -4.31 11.07 -8.82
C GLU A 54 -3.55 9.88 -9.40
N SER A 55 -2.22 9.89 -9.37
CA SER A 55 -1.42 8.78 -9.88
C SER A 55 -1.38 7.60 -8.90
N PHE A 56 -1.21 6.39 -9.43
CA PHE A 56 -1.06 5.18 -8.60
C PHE A 56 0.10 5.32 -7.59
N ASP A 57 1.21 5.92 -8.01
CA ASP A 57 2.36 6.15 -7.15
C ASP A 57 2.04 7.13 -6.01
N SER A 58 1.29 8.20 -6.29
CA SER A 58 0.84 9.17 -5.28
C SER A 58 -0.09 8.51 -4.25
N VAL A 59 -1.03 7.69 -4.71
CA VAL A 59 -1.94 6.94 -3.82
C VAL A 59 -1.16 6.01 -2.89
N LEU A 60 -0.15 5.28 -3.40
CA LEU A 60 0.69 4.41 -2.58
C LEU A 60 1.54 5.18 -1.56
N GLU A 61 2.07 6.34 -1.91
CA GLU A 61 2.81 7.18 -0.97
C GLU A 61 1.89 7.74 0.14
N LYS A 62 0.67 8.12 -0.20
CA LYS A 62 -0.35 8.51 0.81
C LYS A 62 -0.69 7.35 1.74
N LEU A 63 -0.93 6.14 1.21
CA LEU A 63 -1.19 4.94 2.02
C LEU A 63 -0.05 4.63 2.99
N LYS A 64 1.20 4.83 2.55
CA LYS A 64 2.38 4.68 3.39
C LYS A 64 2.46 5.76 4.47
N LYS A 65 2.16 7.02 4.13
CA LYS A 65 2.11 8.14 5.09
C LYS A 65 1.11 7.90 6.22
N GLU A 66 -0.03 7.31 5.90
CA GLU A 66 -1.08 6.95 6.86
C GLU A 66 -0.76 5.65 7.63
N ASN A 67 0.40 5.02 7.37
CA ASN A 67 0.80 3.73 7.94
C ASN A 67 -0.18 2.58 7.63
N LEU A 68 -0.87 2.66 6.50
CA LEU A 68 -1.75 1.60 6.00
C LEU A 68 -0.97 0.51 5.25
N ILE A 69 0.16 0.88 4.65
CA ILE A 69 1.10 -0.05 4.02
C ILE A 69 2.52 0.16 4.53
N SER A 70 3.28 -0.92 4.65
CA SER A 70 4.67 -0.87 5.14
C SER A 70 5.64 -0.37 4.06
N ASN A 71 5.43 -0.74 2.81
CA ASN A 71 6.35 -0.46 1.71
C ASN A 71 5.63 -0.17 0.40
N ALA A 72 5.68 1.09 -0.04
CA ALA A 72 5.05 1.54 -1.28
C ALA A 72 5.65 0.86 -2.53
N SER A 73 6.96 0.56 -2.55
CA SER A 73 7.61 -0.10 -3.68
C SER A 73 7.15 -1.55 -3.86
N VAL A 74 6.98 -2.29 -2.75
CA VAL A 74 6.45 -3.65 -2.77
C VAL A 74 4.98 -3.65 -3.20
N ALA A 75 4.18 -2.72 -2.66
CA ALA A 75 2.79 -2.55 -3.06
C ALA A 75 2.65 -2.18 -4.54
N LYS A 76 3.53 -1.32 -5.07
CA LYS A 76 3.60 -0.97 -6.49
C LYS A 76 3.90 -2.17 -7.37
N LEU A 77 4.91 -2.96 -6.99
CA LEU A 77 5.27 -4.17 -7.72
C LEU A 77 4.12 -5.18 -7.74
N TYR A 78 3.47 -5.38 -6.59
CA TYR A 78 2.30 -6.24 -6.46
C TYR A 78 1.14 -5.75 -7.34
N GLY A 79 0.78 -4.47 -7.26
CA GLY A 79 -0.29 -3.88 -8.06
C GLY A 79 -0.05 -4.05 -9.57
N LYS A 80 1.19 -3.82 -10.03
CA LYS A 80 1.56 -4.03 -11.43
C LYS A 80 1.51 -5.50 -11.84
N ALA A 81 2.02 -6.41 -11.01
CA ALA A 81 2.04 -7.85 -11.30
C ALA A 81 0.64 -8.46 -11.35
N THR A 82 -0.30 -7.93 -10.56
CA THR A 82 -1.69 -8.41 -10.49
C THR A 82 -2.66 -7.58 -11.34
N HIS A 83 -2.16 -6.59 -12.11
CA HIS A 83 -2.95 -5.62 -12.89
C HIS A 83 -3.92 -4.78 -12.03
N ASN A 84 -3.64 -4.65 -10.75
CA ASN A 84 -4.40 -3.89 -9.77
C ASN A 84 -3.83 -2.47 -9.62
N THR A 85 -3.74 -1.72 -10.71
CA THR A 85 -3.24 -0.34 -10.75
C THR A 85 -4.34 0.70 -10.94
N ASN A 86 -5.56 0.25 -11.23
CA ASN A 86 -6.71 1.12 -11.34
C ASN A 86 -7.34 1.32 -9.95
N PHE A 87 -7.89 2.49 -9.72
CA PHE A 87 -8.62 2.81 -8.50
C PHE A 87 -9.74 3.80 -8.81
N VAL A 88 -10.70 3.87 -7.91
CA VAL A 88 -11.84 4.78 -8.02
C VAL A 88 -11.54 6.00 -7.15
N ALA A 89 -11.75 7.21 -7.70
CA ALA A 89 -11.67 8.43 -6.92
C ALA A 89 -12.84 8.49 -5.93
N GLY A 90 -12.57 8.91 -4.71
CA GLY A 90 -13.55 9.02 -3.66
C GLY A 90 -12.96 8.72 -2.28
N THR A 91 -13.81 8.55 -1.30
CA THR A 91 -13.42 8.33 0.09
C THR A 91 -13.70 6.89 0.51
N PHE A 92 -12.71 6.26 1.12
CA PHE A 92 -12.76 4.89 1.60
C PHE A 92 -12.46 4.84 3.11
N GLU A 93 -13.03 3.88 3.80
CA GLU A 93 -12.60 3.51 5.15
C GLU A 93 -11.62 2.34 5.05
N LEU A 94 -10.40 2.58 5.51
CA LEU A 94 -9.32 1.60 5.54
C LEU A 94 -8.81 1.47 6.98
N ASP A 95 -8.28 0.30 7.32
CA ASP A 95 -7.66 0.07 8.61
C ASP A 95 -6.25 -0.53 8.47
N ASN A 96 -5.45 -0.41 9.53
CA ASN A 96 -4.08 -0.91 9.55
C ASN A 96 -3.99 -2.44 9.68
N GLY A 97 -5.09 -3.14 9.89
CA GLY A 97 -5.20 -4.60 9.88
C GLY A 97 -5.40 -5.17 8.48
N MET A 98 -5.73 -4.32 7.49
CA MET A 98 -5.88 -4.76 6.11
C MET A 98 -4.52 -5.06 5.47
N SER A 99 -4.46 -6.14 4.69
CA SER A 99 -3.28 -6.42 3.87
C SER A 99 -3.24 -5.47 2.66
N VAL A 100 -2.06 -5.30 2.05
CA VAL A 100 -1.93 -4.52 0.80
C VAL A 100 -2.89 -5.00 -0.27
N LYS A 101 -3.10 -6.32 -0.38
CA LYS A 101 -4.07 -6.92 -1.29
C LYS A 101 -5.49 -6.42 -1.01
N ASP A 102 -5.91 -6.42 0.25
CA ASP A 102 -7.26 -6.01 0.64
C ASP A 102 -7.46 -4.51 0.43
N ILE A 103 -6.47 -3.69 0.78
CA ILE A 103 -6.48 -2.24 0.52
C ILE A 103 -6.62 -1.96 -0.98
N LEU A 104 -5.76 -2.56 -1.82
CA LEU A 104 -5.82 -2.34 -3.26
C LEU A 104 -7.13 -2.82 -3.89
N SER A 105 -7.71 -3.93 -3.40
CA SER A 105 -9.02 -4.38 -3.87
C SER A 105 -10.15 -3.45 -3.43
N THR A 106 -10.06 -2.90 -2.24
CA THR A 106 -11.06 -1.97 -1.68
C THR A 106 -11.10 -0.66 -2.45
N ILE A 107 -9.94 -0.05 -2.76
CA ILE A 107 -9.90 1.23 -3.50
C ILE A 107 -10.27 1.10 -4.99
N GLN A 108 -10.37 -0.11 -5.51
CA GLN A 108 -10.86 -0.39 -6.86
C GLN A 108 -12.38 -0.59 -6.93
N ASP A 109 -13.00 -0.88 -5.81
CA ASP A 109 -14.41 -1.21 -5.73
C ASP A 109 -15.25 0.03 -5.40
N SER A 110 -15.99 0.52 -6.36
CA SER A 110 -16.89 1.67 -6.19
C SER A 110 -18.00 1.43 -5.16
N THR A 111 -18.31 0.18 -4.83
CA THR A 111 -19.32 -0.16 -3.81
C THR A 111 -18.80 0.07 -2.39
N LYS A 112 -17.49 0.14 -2.21
CA LYS A 112 -16.81 0.39 -0.95
C LYS A 112 -16.61 1.88 -0.64
N LEU A 113 -17.05 2.76 -1.54
CA LEU A 113 -17.03 4.19 -1.30
C LEU A 113 -17.91 4.55 -0.10
N LYS A 114 -17.38 5.38 0.78
CA LYS A 114 -18.15 5.97 1.87
C LYS A 114 -19.09 7.03 1.30
N LYS A 115 -20.38 6.71 1.22
CA LYS A 115 -21.40 7.59 0.61
C LYS A 115 -21.66 8.86 1.42
N ASP A 116 -21.33 8.87 2.71
CA ASP A 116 -21.63 9.97 3.64
C ASP A 116 -20.38 10.77 4.07
N ALA A 117 -19.24 10.60 3.40
CA ALA A 117 -18.11 11.44 3.65
C ALA A 117 -18.33 12.82 3.01
N LEU A 118 -18.93 13.73 3.78
CA LEU A 118 -18.77 15.16 3.56
C LEU A 118 -17.29 15.47 3.65
N VAL A 119 -16.60 15.46 2.51
CA VAL A 119 -15.22 15.94 2.43
C VAL A 119 -15.27 17.43 2.61
N LEU A 120 -15.19 17.86 3.87
CA LEU A 120 -14.98 19.26 4.20
C LEU A 120 -13.57 19.63 3.72
N LYS A 121 -13.45 20.02 2.46
CA LYS A 121 -12.21 20.55 1.91
C LYS A 121 -11.96 21.90 2.54
N ILE A 122 -11.27 21.92 3.68
CA ILE A 122 -10.85 23.16 4.34
C ILE A 122 -9.63 23.68 3.56
N PRO A 123 -9.77 24.73 2.74
CA PRO A 123 -8.62 25.33 2.07
C PRO A 123 -7.68 25.92 3.15
N GLU A 124 -6.40 25.68 2.99
CA GLU A 124 -5.38 26.28 3.86
C GLU A 124 -5.55 27.81 3.87
N GLY A 125 -5.63 28.40 5.09
CA GLY A 125 -5.74 29.85 5.28
C GLY A 125 -7.12 30.40 5.62
N LYS A 126 -8.18 29.59 5.67
CA LYS A 126 -9.47 30.06 6.20
C LYS A 126 -9.47 30.09 7.74
N TRP A 127 -9.84 31.22 8.28
CA TRP A 127 -9.97 31.40 9.73
C TRP A 127 -11.16 30.60 10.29
N ALA A 128 -11.03 30.16 11.54
CA ALA A 128 -12.03 29.29 12.19
C ALA A 128 -13.49 29.85 12.16
N LYS A 129 -13.67 31.18 12.13
CA LYS A 129 -14.98 31.84 11.98
C LYS A 129 -15.64 31.57 10.64
N GLU A 130 -14.90 31.59 9.53
CA GLU A 130 -15.43 31.34 8.20
C GLU A 130 -15.79 29.86 8.01
N ILE A 131 -15.01 28.97 8.61
CA ILE A 131 -15.28 27.52 8.62
C ILE A 131 -16.55 27.22 9.41
N ALA A 132 -16.75 27.84 10.57
CA ALA A 132 -17.96 27.68 11.37
C ALA A 132 -19.22 28.19 10.63
N ALA A 133 -19.13 29.30 9.89
CA ALA A 133 -20.23 29.82 9.07
C ALA A 133 -20.56 28.88 7.89
N GLU A 134 -19.55 28.30 7.27
CA GLU A 134 -19.73 27.38 6.15
C GLU A 134 -20.37 26.04 6.60
N ILE A 135 -20.00 25.56 7.79
CA ILE A 135 -20.63 24.38 8.41
C ILE A 135 -22.08 24.67 8.80
N SER A 136 -22.39 25.84 9.35
CA SER A 136 -23.76 26.26 9.70
C SER A 136 -24.66 26.31 8.46
N ASN A 137 -24.18 26.88 7.36
CA ASN A 137 -24.92 26.92 6.10
C ASN A 137 -25.20 25.55 5.48
N LEU A 138 -24.32 24.57 5.72
CA LEU A 138 -24.53 23.18 5.28
C LEU A 138 -25.58 22.44 6.11
N TYR A 139 -25.72 22.82 7.39
CA TYR A 139 -26.71 22.21 8.30
C TYR A 139 -28.09 22.84 8.21
N ASP A 140 -28.18 24.16 7.94
CA ASP A 140 -29.46 24.87 7.80
C ASP A 140 -30.12 24.72 6.42
N GLY A 141 -29.45 24.07 5.49
CA GLY A 141 -29.94 23.79 4.13
C GLY A 141 -30.77 22.50 3.99
N LYS A 142 -31.26 21.93 5.10
CA LYS A 142 -32.19 20.77 5.07
C LYS A 142 -33.60 21.17 5.37
#